data_209c8b9dc62d74b376deef09e573d4b7
#
_entry.id   209c8b9dc62d74b376deef09e573d4b7
#
_cell.length_a   1.000
_cell.length_b   1.000
_cell.length_c   1.000
_cell.angle_alpha   90.00
_cell.angle_beta   90.00
_cell.angle_gamma   90.00
#
_symmetry.space_group_name_H-M   'P 1'
#
loop_
_entity.id
_entity.type
_entity.pdbx_description
1 polymer ?
#
loop_
_entity_poly.entity_id
_entity_poly.type
_entity_poly.pdbx_seq_one_letter_code
_entity_poly.pdbx_strand_id
1 'polypeptide(L)'
;MPAISKKKRSKIAEQILSYLYEISPEASFTVKIADEIVRDEEFTKSILEELEKSKLVVKVNKGPEGQDYTKWSRWRMSNAAFEAYKKLH
;
A
#
# COMPACT_ATOMS: atom_id res chain seq x y z
N MET A 1 -25.61 0.17 5.71
CA MET A 1 -24.74 -0.63 4.88
C MET A 1 -23.68 -1.33 5.72
N PRO A 2 -23.56 -2.61 5.53
CA PRO A 2 -22.54 -3.32 6.32
C PRO A 2 -21.14 -2.89 5.90
N ALA A 3 -20.29 -2.70 6.88
CA ALA A 3 -18.89 -2.46 6.62
C ALA A 3 -18.27 -3.73 6.04
N ILE A 4 -17.23 -3.54 5.25
CA ILE A 4 -16.47 -4.69 4.74
C ILE A 4 -15.86 -5.40 5.95
N SER A 5 -16.04 -6.70 6.02
CA SER A 5 -15.57 -7.48 7.17
C SER A 5 -14.05 -7.43 7.27
N LYS A 6 -13.54 -7.66 8.48
CA LYS A 6 -12.09 -7.68 8.70
C LYS A 6 -11.42 -8.72 7.82
N LYS A 7 -12.08 -9.84 7.62
CA LYS A 7 -11.55 -10.91 6.78
C LYS A 7 -11.35 -10.44 5.33
N LYS A 8 -12.33 -9.72 4.79
CA LYS A 8 -12.22 -9.18 3.44
C LYS A 8 -11.16 -8.09 3.35
N ARG A 9 -11.09 -7.23 4.38
CA ARG A 9 -10.06 -6.19 4.40
C ARG A 9 -8.67 -6.82 4.45
N SER A 10 -8.50 -7.89 5.21
CA SER A 10 -7.21 -8.60 5.27
C SER A 10 -6.82 -9.17 3.93
N LYS A 11 -7.77 -9.73 3.20
CA LYS A 11 -7.47 -10.27 1.87
C LYS A 11 -7.06 -9.16 0.90
N ILE A 12 -7.74 -8.03 0.97
CA ILE A 12 -7.40 -6.90 0.12
C ILE A 12 -6.03 -6.34 0.51
N ALA A 13 -5.74 -6.28 1.81
CA ALA A 13 -4.43 -5.85 2.28
C ALA A 13 -3.33 -6.78 1.74
N GLU A 14 -3.60 -8.08 1.72
CA GLU A 14 -2.64 -9.04 1.16
C GLU A 14 -2.44 -8.80 -0.34
N GLN A 15 -3.49 -8.47 -1.07
CA GLN A 15 -3.37 -8.16 -2.49
C GLN A 15 -2.48 -6.92 -2.70
N ILE A 16 -2.67 -5.92 -1.86
CA ILE A 16 -1.84 -4.71 -1.92
C ILE A 16 -0.38 -5.04 -1.63
N LEU A 17 -0.15 -5.80 -0.56
CA LEU A 17 1.21 -6.17 -0.18
C LEU A 17 1.88 -7.03 -1.26
N SER A 18 1.14 -7.94 -1.85
CA SER A 18 1.67 -8.78 -2.92
C SER A 18 2.10 -7.92 -4.12
N TYR A 19 1.26 -6.96 -4.50
CA TYR A 19 1.59 -6.06 -5.60
C TYR A 19 2.82 -5.21 -5.27
N LEU A 20 2.87 -4.64 -4.06
CA LEU A 20 4.01 -3.82 -3.67
C LEU A 20 5.29 -4.65 -3.54
N TYR A 21 5.16 -5.91 -3.17
CA TYR A 21 6.31 -6.80 -3.14
C TYR A 21 6.86 -7.01 -4.56
N GLU A 22 5.98 -7.22 -5.52
CA GLU A 22 6.39 -7.44 -6.91
C GLU A 22 7.15 -6.25 -7.49
N ILE A 23 6.72 -5.04 -7.16
CA ILE A 23 7.37 -3.84 -7.70
C ILE A 23 8.50 -3.33 -6.82
N SER A 24 8.68 -3.92 -5.63
CA SER A 24 9.71 -3.49 -4.70
C SER A 24 11.08 -3.44 -5.39
N PRO A 25 11.90 -2.43 -5.11
CA PRO A 25 11.73 -1.39 -4.08
C PRO A 25 10.99 -0.13 -4.56
N GLU A 26 10.34 -0.20 -5.69
CA GLU A 26 9.64 0.96 -6.23
C GLU A 26 8.35 1.27 -5.47
N ALA A 27 7.98 2.54 -5.49
CA ALA A 27 6.73 3.00 -4.91
C ALA A 27 5.69 3.18 -6.01
N SER A 28 4.41 3.02 -5.65
CA SER A 28 3.31 3.18 -6.59
C SER A 28 2.31 4.17 -6.04
N PHE A 29 1.69 4.94 -6.93
CA PHE A 29 0.64 5.88 -6.54
C PHE A 29 -0.60 5.15 -6.06
N THR A 30 -1.34 5.79 -5.16
CA THR A 30 -2.58 5.21 -4.62
C THR A 30 -3.54 4.80 -5.73
N VAL A 31 -3.71 5.67 -6.73
CA VAL A 31 -4.63 5.39 -7.84
C VAL A 31 -4.19 4.16 -8.63
N LYS A 32 -2.89 3.99 -8.80
CA LYS A 32 -2.36 2.83 -9.52
C LYS A 32 -2.60 1.55 -8.73
N ILE A 33 -2.37 1.60 -7.43
CA ILE A 33 -2.61 0.45 -6.55
C ILE A 33 -4.10 0.09 -6.59
N ALA A 34 -4.96 1.09 -6.46
CA ALA A 34 -6.41 0.88 -6.49
C ALA A 34 -6.85 0.20 -7.80
N ASP A 35 -6.25 0.64 -8.90
CA ASP A 35 -6.56 0.07 -10.21
C ASP A 35 -6.14 -1.41 -10.27
N GLU A 36 -4.96 -1.73 -9.74
CA GLU A 36 -4.45 -3.09 -9.75
C GLU A 36 -5.32 -4.05 -8.97
N ILE A 37 -5.88 -3.61 -7.84
CA ILE A 37 -6.72 -4.48 -7.02
C ILE A 37 -8.21 -4.30 -7.33
N VAL A 38 -8.53 -3.49 -8.32
CA VAL A 38 -9.89 -3.23 -8.79
C VAL A 38 -10.78 -2.76 -7.63
N ARG A 39 -10.30 -1.73 -6.95
CA ARG A 39 -11.03 -1.14 -5.83
C ARG A 39 -11.01 0.37 -5.93
N ASP A 40 -11.91 0.99 -5.18
CA ASP A 40 -12.02 2.41 -5.06
C ASP A 40 -10.75 3.01 -4.42
N GLU A 41 -10.35 4.18 -4.90
CA GLU A 41 -9.13 4.84 -4.41
C GLU A 41 -9.21 5.20 -2.93
N GLU A 42 -10.35 5.73 -2.50
CA GLU A 42 -10.55 6.10 -1.09
C GLU A 42 -10.43 4.89 -0.17
N PHE A 43 -11.06 3.79 -0.57
CA PHE A 43 -11.01 2.56 0.19
C PHE A 43 -9.57 2.02 0.24
N THR A 44 -8.91 2.02 -0.91
CA THR A 44 -7.53 1.55 -1.01
C THR A 44 -6.62 2.37 -0.11
N LYS A 45 -6.80 3.70 -0.13
CA LYS A 45 -6.01 4.58 0.72
C LYS A 45 -6.21 4.26 2.19
N SER A 46 -7.45 3.96 2.60
CA SER A 46 -7.71 3.64 4.01
C SER A 46 -6.96 2.38 4.44
N ILE A 47 -6.88 1.38 3.58
CA ILE A 47 -6.14 0.17 3.89
C ILE A 47 -4.64 0.43 3.92
N LEU A 48 -4.15 1.23 2.97
CA LEU A 48 -2.73 1.59 2.95
C LEU A 48 -2.33 2.32 4.22
N GLU A 49 -3.20 3.20 4.73
CA GLU A 49 -2.91 3.91 5.97
C GLU A 49 -2.87 2.96 7.17
N GLU A 50 -3.71 1.94 7.18
CA GLU A 50 -3.65 0.92 8.22
C GLU A 50 -2.36 0.12 8.13
N LEU A 51 -1.95 -0.21 6.91
CA LEU A 51 -0.70 -0.94 6.71
C LEU A 51 0.50 -0.10 7.11
N GLU A 52 0.42 1.20 6.91
CA GLU A 52 1.48 2.12 7.34
C GLU A 52 1.60 2.14 8.86
N LYS A 53 0.46 2.14 9.55
CA LYS A 53 0.46 2.10 11.01
C LYS A 53 1.08 0.81 11.52
N SER A 54 0.90 -0.28 10.79
CA SER A 54 1.51 -1.57 11.14
C SER A 54 2.95 -1.67 10.65
N LYS A 55 3.47 -0.63 10.03
CA LYS A 55 4.84 -0.55 9.52
C LYS A 55 5.13 -1.56 8.42
N LEU A 56 4.12 -1.95 7.69
CA LEU A 56 4.26 -2.86 6.56
C LEU A 56 4.51 -2.11 5.26
N VAL A 57 4.01 -0.88 5.16
CA VAL A 57 4.26 -0.03 4.00
C VAL A 57 4.76 1.33 4.45
N VAL A 58 5.43 2.01 3.53
CA VAL A 58 5.96 3.35 3.77
C VAL A 58 5.34 4.29 2.76
N LYS A 59 4.85 5.42 3.25
CA LYS A 59 4.29 6.45 2.40
C LYS A 59 5.42 7.36 1.90
N VAL A 60 5.48 7.53 0.59
CA VAL A 60 6.46 8.41 -0.04
C VAL A 60 5.69 9.56 -0.66
N ASN A 61 5.70 10.70 0.00
CA ASN A 61 4.93 11.85 -0.49
C ASN A 61 5.79 13.10 -0.72
N LYS A 62 7.11 12.94 -0.78
CA LYS A 62 8.00 14.05 -1.06
C LYS A 62 8.53 13.95 -2.48
N GLY A 63 8.53 15.09 -3.17
CA GLY A 63 9.09 15.15 -4.50
C GLY A 63 10.60 15.29 -4.48
N PRO A 64 11.20 15.36 -5.67
CA PRO A 64 12.67 15.44 -5.79
C PRO A 64 13.29 16.63 -5.09
N GLU A 65 12.53 17.69 -4.88
CA GLU A 65 13.02 18.91 -4.23
C GLU A 65 12.59 18.99 -2.77
N GLY A 66 12.10 17.89 -2.21
CA GLY A 66 11.68 17.86 -0.82
C GLY A 66 10.28 18.39 -0.57
N GLN A 67 9.53 18.67 -1.63
CA GLN A 67 8.15 19.15 -1.50
C GLN A 67 7.20 18.01 -1.18
N ASP A 68 6.18 18.32 -0.38
CA ASP A 68 5.13 17.35 -0.10
C ASP A 68 4.12 17.30 -1.23
N TYR A 69 3.94 16.13 -1.81
CA TYR A 69 2.91 15.89 -2.80
C TYR A 69 1.73 15.20 -2.13
N THR A 70 0.94 15.96 -1.37
CA THR A 70 -0.18 15.38 -0.63
C THR A 70 -1.23 14.74 -1.53
N LYS A 71 -1.36 15.24 -2.77
CA LYS A 71 -2.30 14.67 -3.74
C LYS A 71 -1.80 13.40 -4.39
N TRP A 72 -0.49 13.19 -4.39
CA TRP A 72 0.14 12.14 -5.17
C TRP A 72 0.95 11.22 -4.29
N SER A 73 0.32 10.75 -3.22
CA SER A 73 1.00 9.83 -2.30
C SER A 73 1.38 8.54 -3.02
N ARG A 74 2.62 8.15 -2.83
CA ARG A 74 3.11 6.87 -3.33
C ARG A 74 3.40 5.98 -2.13
N TRP A 75 3.33 4.69 -2.36
CA TRP A 75 3.50 3.72 -1.29
C TRP A 75 4.44 2.62 -1.76
N ARG A 76 5.26 2.16 -0.85
CA ARG A 76 6.12 1.02 -1.13
C ARG A 76 6.14 0.11 0.10
N MET A 77 6.52 -1.14 -0.13
CA MET A 77 6.68 -2.08 0.98
C MET A 77 7.86 -1.66 1.85
N SER A 78 7.71 -1.74 3.16
CA SER A 78 8.81 -1.43 4.07
C SER A 78 9.90 -2.50 3.92
N ASN A 79 11.13 -2.15 4.32
CA ASN A 79 12.23 -3.10 4.24
C ASN A 79 11.97 -4.33 5.10
N ALA A 80 11.41 -4.13 6.30
CA ALA A 80 11.10 -5.24 7.19
C ALA A 80 10.05 -6.17 6.59
N ALA A 81 9.00 -5.60 5.97
CA ALA A 81 7.96 -6.40 5.34
C ALA A 81 8.51 -7.14 4.13
N PHE A 82 9.37 -6.49 3.36
CA PHE A 82 9.98 -7.11 2.20
C PHE A 82 10.79 -8.35 2.61
N GLU A 83 11.59 -8.23 3.66
CA GLU A 83 12.40 -9.35 4.14
C GLU A 83 11.52 -10.51 4.64
N ALA A 84 10.43 -10.17 5.34
CA ALA A 84 9.49 -11.18 5.81
C ALA A 84 8.82 -11.90 4.64
N TYR A 85 8.38 -11.15 3.63
CA TYR A 85 7.76 -11.73 2.43
C TYR A 85 8.75 -12.62 1.68
N LYS A 86 9.97 -12.16 1.57
CA LYS A 86 11.02 -12.90 0.88
C LYS A 86 11.24 -14.28 1.49
N LYS A 87 11.15 -14.36 2.82
CA LYS A 87 11.31 -15.64 3.52
C LYS A 87 10.14 -16.60 3.28
N LEU A 88 8.96 -16.05 2.99
CA LEU A 88 7.77 -16.87 2.72
C LEU A 88 7.71 -17.35 1.28
N HIS A 89 8.45 -16.73 0.43
CA HIS A 89 8.50 -17.06 -1.00
C HIS A 89 9.91 -17.44 -1.40
#